data_1824fe75e1e855d2426371234853df60
#
_entry.id   1824fe75e1e855d2426371234853df60
#
_cell.length_a   1.000
_cell.length_b   1.000
_cell.length_c   1.000
_cell.angle_alpha   90.00
_cell.angle_beta   90.00
_cell.angle_gamma   90.00
#
_symmetry.space_group_name_H-M   'P 1'
#
loop_
_entity.id
_entity.type
_entity.pdbx_description
1 polymer ?
#
loop_
_entity_poly.entity_id
_entity_poly.type
_entity_poly.pdbx_seq_one_letter_code
_entity_poly.pdbx_strand_id
1 'polypeptide(L)'
;MIAFVMLIGGSVFSPAFSQAKKKANKDTENWRYEVECAGIGKEGTYLIKVWSYSKKPQVAMEQSKKNAVHAIIFQGFAGGAQGCTSQKALTNNSALEQEKADFFKEFFADGGKYMKYVSSANDGAIGEGDRVKVGKEYKVGVIVTVFKDNLRKDLEDAGIVKGLNSGF
;
A
#
# COMPACT_ATOMS: atom_id res chain seq x y z
N MET A 1 -15.83 57.11 5.81
CA MET A 1 -15.33 55.95 6.57
C MET A 1 -15.88 54.70 5.94
N ILE A 2 -15.06 54.00 5.16
CA ILE A 2 -15.43 52.74 4.46
C ILE A 2 -14.75 51.62 5.23
N ALA A 3 -15.55 50.78 5.86
CA ALA A 3 -15.05 49.60 6.61
C ALA A 3 -14.76 48.45 5.62
N PHE A 4 -13.49 48.04 5.53
CA PHE A 4 -13.02 46.92 4.72
C PHE A 4 -13.17 45.64 5.56
N VAL A 5 -14.14 44.80 5.23
CA VAL A 5 -14.31 43.49 5.85
C VAL A 5 -13.39 42.49 5.13
N MET A 6 -12.30 42.09 5.79
CA MET A 6 -11.45 40.96 5.33
C MET A 6 -12.16 39.64 5.63
N LEU A 7 -12.59 38.97 4.60
CA LEU A 7 -13.01 37.57 4.65
C LEU A 7 -11.77 36.67 4.70
N ILE A 8 -11.45 36.14 5.88
CA ILE A 8 -10.44 35.12 6.07
C ILE A 8 -11.06 33.78 5.63
N GLY A 9 -10.72 33.34 4.41
CA GLY A 9 -11.07 32.02 3.91
C GLY A 9 -10.29 30.92 4.65
N GLY A 10 -10.87 30.36 5.71
CA GLY A 10 -10.32 29.21 6.41
C GLY A 10 -10.45 27.95 5.56
N SER A 11 -9.34 27.37 5.14
CA SER A 11 -9.29 26.05 4.51
C SER A 11 -9.74 25.00 5.51
N VAL A 12 -10.97 24.53 5.40
CA VAL A 12 -11.50 23.41 6.19
C VAL A 12 -10.85 22.10 5.70
N PHE A 13 -9.74 21.72 6.34
CA PHE A 13 -9.22 20.37 6.21
C PHE A 13 -10.27 19.38 6.73
N SER A 14 -10.85 18.57 5.84
CA SER A 14 -11.91 17.64 6.20
C SER A 14 -11.39 16.56 7.17
N PRO A 15 -11.89 16.49 8.41
CA PRO A 15 -11.42 15.52 9.42
C PRO A 15 -11.69 14.05 9.06
N ALA A 16 -12.57 13.80 8.09
CA ALA A 16 -12.95 12.46 7.66
C ALA A 16 -11.78 11.66 7.03
N PHE A 17 -10.90 12.30 6.27
CA PHE A 17 -9.72 11.65 5.67
C PHE A 17 -8.69 11.25 6.72
N SER A 18 -8.46 12.07 7.71
CA SER A 18 -7.54 11.77 8.82
C SER A 18 -8.00 10.57 9.65
N GLN A 19 -9.30 10.44 9.88
CA GLN A 19 -9.86 9.30 10.63
C GLN A 19 -9.83 7.99 9.84
N ALA A 20 -10.04 8.03 8.51
CA ALA A 20 -9.93 6.86 7.66
C ALA A 20 -8.51 6.30 7.65
N LYS A 21 -7.49 7.16 7.54
CA LYS A 21 -6.08 6.77 7.60
C LYS A 21 -5.69 6.14 8.94
N LYS A 22 -6.04 6.77 10.07
CA LYS A 22 -5.77 6.22 11.41
C LYS A 22 -6.38 4.84 11.59
N LYS A 23 -7.60 4.63 11.08
CA LYS A 23 -8.28 3.34 11.16
C LYS A 23 -7.65 2.32 10.23
N ALA A 24 -7.25 2.71 9.01
CA ALA A 24 -6.54 1.86 8.08
C ALA A 24 -5.23 1.34 8.71
N ASN A 25 -4.48 2.18 9.41
CA ASN A 25 -3.27 1.78 10.10
C ASN A 25 -3.52 0.71 11.16
N LYS A 26 -4.54 0.88 11.98
CA LYS A 26 -4.92 -0.10 12.99
C LYS A 26 -5.40 -1.43 12.39
N ASP A 27 -6.16 -1.36 11.30
CA ASP A 27 -6.70 -2.56 10.64
C ASP A 27 -5.61 -3.33 9.84
N THR A 28 -4.49 -2.67 9.46
CA THR A 28 -3.35 -3.31 8.78
C THR A 28 -2.43 -4.09 9.72
N GLU A 29 -2.51 -3.94 11.03
CA GLU A 29 -1.71 -4.71 11.99
C GLU A 29 -1.85 -6.24 11.81
N ASN A 30 -2.94 -6.70 11.22
CA ASN A 30 -3.20 -8.13 10.97
C ASN A 30 -2.90 -8.57 9.54
N TRP A 31 -2.43 -7.69 8.66
CA TRP A 31 -2.08 -7.98 7.26
C TRP A 31 -3.10 -8.84 6.50
N ARG A 32 -4.38 -8.53 6.67
CA ARG A 32 -5.47 -9.28 6.02
C ARG A 32 -5.77 -8.69 4.64
N TYR A 33 -5.17 -9.26 3.60
CA TYR A 33 -5.35 -8.85 2.21
C TYR A 33 -5.06 -10.00 1.24
N GLU A 34 -5.42 -9.81 -0.02
CA GLU A 34 -5.05 -10.68 -1.13
C GLU A 34 -4.40 -9.80 -2.21
N VAL A 35 -3.47 -10.38 -2.97
CA VAL A 35 -2.78 -9.68 -4.06
C VAL A 35 -2.80 -10.52 -5.31
N GLU A 36 -3.15 -9.88 -6.41
CA GLU A 36 -3.11 -10.45 -7.75
C GLU A 36 -2.44 -9.50 -8.73
N CYS A 37 -1.87 -10.05 -9.80
CA CYS A 37 -1.33 -9.24 -10.86
C CYS A 37 -2.46 -8.53 -11.61
N ALA A 38 -2.34 -7.22 -11.83
CA ALA A 38 -3.31 -6.42 -12.58
C ALA A 38 -2.87 -6.13 -14.03
N GLY A 39 -1.62 -6.49 -14.38
CA GLY A 39 -1.07 -6.26 -15.70
C GLY A 39 0.45 -6.08 -15.68
N ILE A 40 1.00 -5.73 -16.83
CA ILE A 40 2.42 -5.45 -16.97
C ILE A 40 2.67 -4.01 -16.52
N GLY A 41 3.48 -3.85 -15.48
CA GLY A 41 3.95 -2.55 -15.01
C GLY A 41 5.03 -1.96 -15.94
N LYS A 42 5.33 -0.68 -15.76
CA LYS A 42 6.53 -0.06 -16.37
C LYS A 42 7.78 -0.72 -15.78
N GLU A 43 8.91 -0.60 -16.48
CA GLU A 43 10.21 -1.06 -15.97
C GLU A 43 10.46 -0.56 -14.55
N GLY A 44 10.96 -1.43 -13.68
CA GLY A 44 11.17 -1.12 -12.27
C GLY A 44 9.91 -1.09 -11.41
N THR A 45 8.73 -1.43 -11.95
CA THR A 45 7.46 -1.39 -11.21
C THR A 45 6.67 -2.69 -11.33
N TYR A 46 5.75 -2.89 -10.37
CA TYR A 46 4.68 -3.88 -10.44
C TYR A 46 3.32 -3.18 -10.50
N LEU A 47 2.45 -3.64 -11.38
CA LEU A 47 1.04 -3.25 -11.42
C LEU A 47 0.21 -4.38 -10.80
N ILE A 48 -0.31 -4.17 -9.61
CA ILE A 48 -1.01 -5.19 -8.84
C ILE A 48 -2.38 -4.70 -8.37
N LYS A 49 -3.34 -5.62 -8.24
CA LYS A 49 -4.60 -5.38 -7.56
C LYS A 49 -4.51 -5.93 -6.14
N VAL A 50 -4.83 -5.09 -5.18
CA VAL A 50 -4.83 -5.46 -3.76
C VAL A 50 -6.25 -5.42 -3.24
N TRP A 51 -6.70 -6.56 -2.72
CA TRP A 51 -7.98 -6.71 -2.04
C TRP A 51 -7.78 -6.52 -0.54
N SER A 52 -8.39 -5.48 -0.01
CA SER A 52 -8.35 -5.16 1.42
C SER A 52 -9.74 -5.24 2.04
N TYR A 53 -9.79 -5.51 3.33
CA TYR A 53 -11.06 -5.75 4.04
C TYR A 53 -11.25 -4.69 5.12
N SER A 54 -12.41 -4.03 5.14
CA SER A 54 -12.81 -3.13 6.20
C SER A 54 -14.32 -2.93 6.26
N LYS A 55 -14.82 -2.51 7.43
CA LYS A 55 -16.21 -2.08 7.58
C LYS A 55 -16.54 -0.83 6.77
N LYS A 56 -15.55 -0.07 6.35
CA LYS A 56 -15.69 1.15 5.52
C LYS A 56 -14.82 1.02 4.27
N PRO A 57 -15.39 1.11 3.06
CA PRO A 57 -14.64 1.00 1.80
C PRO A 57 -13.44 1.94 1.72
N GLN A 58 -13.57 3.19 2.18
CA GLN A 58 -12.49 4.18 2.17
C GLN A 58 -11.28 3.74 3.00
N VAL A 59 -11.54 3.04 4.12
CA VAL A 59 -10.46 2.48 4.96
C VAL A 59 -9.75 1.37 4.21
N ALA A 60 -10.49 0.47 3.55
CA ALA A 60 -9.89 -0.59 2.74
C ALA A 60 -9.02 -0.03 1.59
N MET A 61 -9.46 1.07 0.95
CA MET A 61 -8.68 1.74 -0.09
C MET A 61 -7.34 2.28 0.44
N GLU A 62 -7.33 2.93 1.59
CA GLU A 62 -6.09 3.43 2.20
C GLU A 62 -5.17 2.29 2.65
N GLN A 63 -5.74 1.20 3.18
CA GLN A 63 -4.99 -0.01 3.50
C GLN A 63 -4.30 -0.63 2.29
N SER A 64 -4.92 -0.56 1.10
CA SER A 64 -4.40 -1.21 -0.10
C SER A 64 -2.99 -0.76 -0.47
N LYS A 65 -2.65 0.51 -0.25
CA LYS A 65 -1.29 1.02 -0.49
C LYS A 65 -0.26 0.38 0.43
N LYS A 66 -0.58 0.29 1.71
CA LYS A 66 0.28 -0.33 2.73
C LYS A 66 0.41 -1.82 2.48
N ASN A 67 -0.72 -2.50 2.25
CA ASN A 67 -0.80 -3.91 1.95
C ASN A 67 -0.01 -4.27 0.68
N ALA A 68 -0.04 -3.41 -0.36
CA ALA A 68 0.74 -3.60 -1.59
C ALA A 68 2.24 -3.66 -1.31
N VAL A 69 2.76 -2.68 -0.58
CA VAL A 69 4.21 -2.64 -0.26
C VAL A 69 4.60 -3.81 0.64
N HIS A 70 3.77 -4.13 1.65
CA HIS A 70 3.99 -5.29 2.51
C HIS A 70 4.01 -6.59 1.71
N ALA A 71 3.09 -6.78 0.77
CA ALA A 71 3.05 -7.97 -0.08
C ALA A 71 4.35 -8.14 -0.89
N ILE A 72 4.84 -7.06 -1.50
CA ILE A 72 6.09 -7.13 -2.28
C ILE A 72 7.29 -7.49 -1.39
N ILE A 73 7.33 -7.00 -0.17
CA ILE A 73 8.43 -7.32 0.77
C ILE A 73 8.35 -8.77 1.24
N PHE A 74 7.17 -9.27 1.65
CA PHE A 74 7.03 -10.49 2.43
C PHE A 74 6.32 -11.66 1.75
N GLN A 75 5.50 -11.44 0.71
CA GLN A 75 4.68 -12.49 0.09
C GLN A 75 5.01 -12.73 -1.38
N GLY A 76 5.28 -11.67 -2.15
CA GLY A 76 5.22 -11.72 -3.60
C GLY A 76 3.78 -11.86 -4.11
N PHE A 77 3.62 -12.28 -5.36
CA PHE A 77 2.31 -12.57 -5.95
C PHE A 77 2.43 -13.62 -7.06
N ALA A 78 1.35 -14.37 -7.28
CA ALA A 78 1.27 -15.34 -8.35
C ALA A 78 1.14 -14.65 -9.72
N GLY A 79 1.70 -15.27 -10.74
CA GLY A 79 1.40 -14.94 -12.12
C GLY A 79 -0.04 -15.31 -12.47
N GLY A 80 -0.52 -14.80 -13.57
CA GLY A 80 -1.89 -15.03 -13.97
C GLY A 80 -2.18 -14.58 -15.40
N ALA A 81 -3.41 -14.23 -15.66
CA ALA A 81 -3.84 -13.63 -16.91
C ALA A 81 -3.05 -12.35 -17.26
N GLN A 82 -3.14 -11.89 -18.49
CA GLN A 82 -2.58 -10.61 -18.95
C GLN A 82 -1.04 -10.53 -19.02
N GLY A 83 -0.36 -11.68 -19.20
CA GLY A 83 1.11 -11.70 -19.36
C GLY A 83 1.90 -11.51 -18.07
N CYS A 84 1.25 -11.60 -16.93
CA CYS A 84 1.88 -11.48 -15.63
C CYS A 84 2.72 -12.71 -15.28
N THR A 85 3.96 -12.50 -14.85
CA THR A 85 4.81 -13.53 -14.27
C THR A 85 4.74 -13.49 -12.75
N SER A 86 4.82 -14.67 -12.11
CA SER A 86 4.91 -14.76 -10.66
C SER A 86 6.14 -14.02 -10.14
N GLN A 87 5.98 -13.33 -9.04
CA GLN A 87 7.06 -12.57 -8.40
C GLN A 87 7.24 -13.05 -6.96
N LYS A 88 8.47 -13.40 -6.61
CA LYS A 88 8.82 -13.76 -5.24
C LYS A 88 8.89 -12.51 -4.36
N ALA A 89 8.71 -12.70 -3.06
CA ALA A 89 8.96 -11.66 -2.06
C ALA A 89 10.40 -11.13 -2.14
N LEU A 90 10.62 -9.90 -1.70
CA LEU A 90 11.96 -9.32 -1.61
C LEU A 90 12.82 -10.00 -0.53
N THR A 91 12.19 -10.56 0.50
CA THR A 91 12.87 -11.33 1.54
C THR A 91 12.37 -12.77 1.56
N ASN A 92 13.28 -13.70 1.86
CA ASN A 92 12.95 -15.11 2.15
C ASN A 92 12.91 -15.37 3.69
N ASN A 93 13.16 -14.35 4.51
CA ASN A 93 13.14 -14.47 5.97
C ASN A 93 11.72 -14.14 6.47
N SER A 94 10.98 -15.16 6.86
CA SER A 94 9.62 -15.01 7.42
C SER A 94 9.59 -14.33 8.79
N ALA A 95 10.72 -14.29 9.51
CA ALA A 95 10.83 -13.63 10.82
C ALA A 95 11.29 -12.16 10.71
N LEU A 96 11.67 -11.70 9.52
CA LEU A 96 12.27 -10.38 9.31
C LEU A 96 11.39 -9.23 9.85
N GLU A 97 10.08 -9.31 9.70
CA GLU A 97 9.16 -8.27 10.19
C GLU A 97 9.25 -8.15 11.72
N GLN A 98 9.37 -9.28 12.43
CA GLN A 98 9.52 -9.30 13.88
C GLN A 98 10.93 -8.91 14.32
N GLU A 99 11.96 -9.40 13.63
CA GLU A 99 13.36 -9.08 13.91
C GLU A 99 13.68 -7.59 13.73
N LYS A 100 12.96 -6.92 12.83
CA LYS A 100 13.07 -5.50 12.50
C LYS A 100 11.81 -4.71 12.84
N ALA A 101 11.11 -5.10 13.90
CA ALA A 101 9.80 -4.56 14.26
C ALA A 101 9.79 -3.03 14.37
N ASP A 102 10.80 -2.44 14.99
CA ASP A 102 10.90 -0.98 15.13
C ASP A 102 11.02 -0.28 13.77
N PHE A 103 11.86 -0.84 12.87
CA PHE A 103 11.98 -0.33 11.51
C PHE A 103 10.65 -0.38 10.77
N PHE A 104 9.96 -1.55 10.76
CA PHE A 104 8.71 -1.71 10.02
C PHE A 104 7.55 -0.93 10.63
N LYS A 105 7.55 -0.74 11.94
CA LYS A 105 6.57 0.11 12.63
C LYS A 105 6.65 1.56 12.14
N GLU A 106 7.86 2.11 12.01
CA GLU A 106 8.06 3.46 11.47
C GLU A 106 7.83 3.51 9.95
N PHE A 107 8.31 2.50 9.23
CA PHE A 107 8.19 2.39 7.80
C PHE A 107 6.73 2.38 7.35
N PHE A 108 5.88 1.59 8.03
CA PHE A 108 4.44 1.48 7.76
C PHE A 108 3.57 2.42 8.61
N ALA A 109 4.13 3.35 9.36
CA ALA A 109 3.37 4.36 10.07
C ALA A 109 2.51 5.22 9.12
N ASP A 110 1.54 5.95 9.65
CA ASP A 110 0.76 6.91 8.87
C ASP A 110 1.67 8.01 8.33
N GLY A 111 1.67 8.21 7.01
CA GLY A 111 2.64 9.08 6.34
C GLY A 111 4.06 8.52 6.26
N GLY A 112 4.27 7.25 6.62
CA GLY A 112 5.58 6.60 6.66
C GLY A 112 6.22 6.41 5.29
N LYS A 113 7.46 5.90 5.31
CA LYS A 113 8.31 5.79 4.11
C LYS A 113 7.71 4.91 3.01
N TYR A 114 6.85 3.93 3.34
CA TYR A 114 6.20 3.06 2.35
C TYR A 114 5.48 3.83 1.24
N MET A 115 4.95 5.02 1.56
CA MET A 115 4.21 5.84 0.60
C MET A 115 5.03 6.30 -0.61
N LYS A 116 6.37 6.32 -0.50
CA LYS A 116 7.27 6.65 -1.60
C LYS A 116 7.28 5.57 -2.70
N TYR A 117 6.88 4.35 -2.34
CA TYR A 117 7.02 3.18 -3.21
C TYR A 117 5.70 2.70 -3.78
N VAL A 118 4.61 3.44 -3.58
CA VAL A 118 3.29 3.05 -4.09
C VAL A 118 2.49 4.25 -4.53
N SER A 119 1.82 4.10 -5.66
CA SER A 119 0.82 5.06 -6.14
C SER A 119 -0.45 4.32 -6.53
N SER A 120 -1.60 4.96 -6.35
CA SER A 120 -2.86 4.43 -6.90
C SER A 120 -2.84 4.54 -8.41
N ALA A 121 -3.19 3.47 -9.11
CA ALA A 121 -3.59 3.57 -10.49
C ALA A 121 -5.01 4.15 -10.57
N ASN A 122 -5.33 4.85 -11.63
CA ASN A 122 -6.66 5.46 -11.86
C ASN A 122 -7.17 6.34 -10.70
N ASP A 123 -6.29 7.11 -10.07
CA ASP A 123 -6.60 7.99 -8.94
C ASP A 123 -7.30 7.30 -7.76
N GLY A 124 -7.11 5.97 -7.64
CA GLY A 124 -7.75 5.15 -6.60
C GLY A 124 -9.21 4.84 -6.88
N ALA A 125 -9.70 5.03 -8.10
CA ALA A 125 -11.04 4.63 -8.47
C ALA A 125 -11.24 3.12 -8.29
N ILE A 126 -12.36 2.75 -7.67
CA ILE A 126 -12.78 1.36 -7.51
C ILE A 126 -13.53 0.96 -8.78
N GLY A 127 -13.06 -0.11 -9.44
CA GLY A 127 -13.73 -0.66 -10.60
C GLY A 127 -15.12 -1.24 -10.26
N GLU A 128 -15.95 -1.37 -11.27
CA GLU A 128 -17.21 -2.09 -11.14
C GLU A 128 -16.90 -3.56 -10.79
N GLY A 129 -17.51 -4.09 -9.73
CA GLY A 129 -17.21 -5.43 -9.20
C GLY A 129 -16.04 -5.48 -8.20
N ASP A 130 -15.23 -4.43 -8.09
CA ASP A 130 -14.11 -4.37 -7.14
C ASP A 130 -14.53 -3.94 -5.72
N ARG A 131 -15.82 -3.91 -5.46
CA ARG A 131 -16.39 -3.63 -4.14
C ARG A 131 -17.47 -4.66 -3.81
N VAL A 132 -17.11 -5.64 -2.99
CA VAL A 132 -18.00 -6.73 -2.59
C VAL A 132 -18.29 -6.65 -1.10
N LYS A 133 -19.54 -6.83 -0.71
CA LYS A 133 -19.93 -6.95 0.70
C LYS A 133 -19.71 -8.39 1.16
N VAL A 134 -18.89 -8.57 2.21
CA VAL A 134 -18.57 -9.87 2.81
C VAL A 134 -18.96 -9.83 4.30
N GLY A 135 -20.12 -10.35 4.62
CA GLY A 135 -20.67 -10.27 5.97
C GLY A 135 -20.89 -8.82 6.42
N LYS A 136 -20.17 -8.39 7.47
CA LYS A 136 -20.26 -7.03 8.03
C LYS A 136 -19.20 -6.07 7.47
N GLU A 137 -18.39 -6.53 6.51
CA GLU A 137 -17.28 -5.78 5.92
C GLU A 137 -17.42 -5.64 4.41
N TYR A 138 -16.56 -4.83 3.83
CA TYR A 138 -16.37 -4.74 2.38
C TYR A 138 -14.98 -5.28 2.03
N LYS A 139 -14.94 -6.15 1.02
CA LYS A 139 -13.72 -6.50 0.27
C LYS A 139 -13.62 -5.50 -0.88
N VAL A 140 -12.53 -4.75 -0.94
CA VAL A 140 -12.31 -3.69 -1.93
C VAL A 140 -11.03 -3.94 -2.67
N GLY A 141 -11.11 -4.06 -4.00
CA GLY A 141 -9.97 -4.21 -4.90
C GLY A 141 -9.49 -2.84 -5.39
N VAL A 142 -8.21 -2.56 -5.22
CA VAL A 142 -7.57 -1.33 -5.70
C VAL A 142 -6.35 -1.68 -6.52
N ILE A 143 -6.27 -1.12 -7.74
CA ILE A 143 -5.08 -1.27 -8.58
C ILE A 143 -4.05 -0.22 -8.15
N VAL A 144 -2.84 -0.67 -7.87
CA VAL A 144 -1.72 0.17 -7.46
C VAL A 144 -0.47 -0.18 -8.25
N THR A 145 0.38 0.83 -8.44
CA THR A 145 1.74 0.66 -8.96
C THR A 145 2.71 0.66 -7.78
N VAL A 146 3.54 -0.37 -7.66
CA VAL A 146 4.62 -0.45 -6.68
C VAL A 146 5.96 -0.23 -7.39
N PHE A 147 6.74 0.74 -6.94
CA PHE A 147 8.08 1.06 -7.44
C PHE A 147 9.11 0.09 -6.81
N LYS A 148 9.12 -1.14 -7.31
CA LYS A 148 9.86 -2.27 -6.70
C LYS A 148 11.37 -2.05 -6.64
N ASP A 149 11.96 -1.45 -7.68
CA ASP A 149 13.42 -1.28 -7.74
C ASP A 149 13.88 -0.25 -6.72
N ASN A 150 13.13 0.87 -6.57
CA ASN A 150 13.40 1.87 -5.54
C ASN A 150 13.20 1.28 -4.13
N LEU A 151 12.11 0.52 -3.95
CA LEU A 151 11.83 -0.16 -2.67
C LEU A 151 12.96 -1.12 -2.30
N ARG A 152 13.37 -1.99 -3.24
CA ARG A 152 14.46 -2.93 -3.03
C ARG A 152 15.75 -2.20 -2.67
N LYS A 153 16.14 -1.23 -3.48
CA LYS A 153 17.38 -0.47 -3.27
C LYS A 153 17.42 0.16 -1.88
N ASP A 154 16.36 0.86 -1.48
CA ASP A 154 16.35 1.55 -0.19
C ASP A 154 16.32 0.56 1.00
N LEU A 155 15.72 -0.63 0.84
CA LEU A 155 15.76 -1.68 1.85
C LEU A 155 17.13 -2.38 1.92
N GLU A 156 17.82 -2.55 0.79
CA GLU A 156 19.20 -3.05 0.73
C GLU A 156 20.16 -2.04 1.38
N ASP A 157 20.07 -0.77 1.04
CA ASP A 157 20.87 0.32 1.62
C ASP A 157 20.64 0.45 3.14
N ALA A 158 19.45 0.15 3.62
CA ALA A 158 19.11 0.11 5.06
C ALA A 158 19.52 -1.20 5.76
N GLY A 159 20.09 -2.17 5.06
CA GLY A 159 20.46 -3.48 5.62
C GLY A 159 19.26 -4.33 6.08
N ILE A 160 18.09 -4.10 5.50
CA ILE A 160 16.85 -4.83 5.80
C ILE A 160 16.75 -6.08 4.95
N VAL A 161 17.01 -5.97 3.65
CA VAL A 161 17.06 -7.13 2.75
C VAL A 161 18.49 -7.34 2.23
N LYS A 162 18.81 -8.57 1.87
CA LYS A 162 20.14 -8.87 1.29
C LYS A 162 20.23 -8.32 -0.13
N GLY A 163 21.35 -7.70 -0.45
CA GLY A 163 21.65 -7.26 -1.81
C GLY A 163 21.71 -8.44 -2.79
N LEU A 164 21.38 -8.18 -4.05
CA LEU A 164 21.41 -9.20 -5.11
C LEU A 164 22.79 -9.86 -5.26
N ASN A 165 23.87 -9.15 -4.91
CA ASN A 165 25.24 -9.62 -5.01
C ASN A 165 25.78 -10.33 -3.74
N SER A 166 24.95 -10.48 -2.70
CA SER A 166 25.40 -11.06 -1.41
C SER A 166 25.29 -12.59 -1.35
N GLY A 167 25.11 -13.25 -2.48
CA GLY A 167 24.91 -14.69 -2.59
C GLY A 167 26.00 -15.45 -3.36
N PHE A 168 27.16 -14.82 -3.59
CA PHE A 168 28.33 -15.46 -4.21
C PHE A 168 29.50 -15.46 -3.25
#